data_e033b1433c09efe6da1136968c418973
#
_entry.id   e033b1433c09efe6da1136968c418973
#
_cell.length_a   1.000
_cell.length_b   1.000
_cell.length_c   1.000
_cell.angle_alpha   90.00
_cell.angle_beta   90.00
_cell.angle_gamma   90.00
#
_symmetry.space_group_name_H-M   'P 1'
#
loop_
_entity.id
_entity.type
_entity.pdbx_description
1 polymer ?
#
loop_
_entity_poly.entity_id
_entity_poly.type
_entity_poly.pdbx_seq_one_letter_code
_entity_poly.pdbx_strand_id
1 'polypeptide(L)'
;MKEYYERNKEQWNRYREDSQTRNAKRRERYATNAAEREKCKANAKSYRLQKPMQRRKSEIKKLYGLEMAEYQNMLDAQDHKCAICIKPFRKTPNVDHCHDTGRVRGLLCFNCNRAIGHLQNDTGIIQNAIAYLQRE
;
A
#
# COMPACT_ATOMS: atom_id res chain seq x y z
N MET A 1 4.76 35.23 7.04
CA MET A 1 5.28 34.05 7.79
C MET A 1 6.00 34.41 9.10
N LYS A 2 6.90 35.41 9.14
CA LYS A 2 7.61 35.84 10.37
C LYS A 2 6.68 36.33 11.47
N GLU A 3 5.68 37.15 11.16
CA GLU A 3 4.73 37.69 12.15
C GLU A 3 3.86 36.61 12.81
N TYR A 4 3.44 35.58 12.07
CA TYR A 4 2.70 34.45 12.61
C TYR A 4 3.55 33.65 13.61
N TYR A 5 4.83 33.45 13.29
CA TYR A 5 5.77 32.75 14.15
C TYR A 5 6.01 33.50 15.46
N GLU A 6 6.31 34.82 15.42
CA GLU A 6 6.55 35.61 16.63
C GLU A 6 5.32 35.70 17.52
N ARG A 7 4.11 35.83 16.94
CA ARG A 7 2.83 35.86 17.69
C ARG A 7 2.57 34.56 18.45
N ASN A 8 2.99 33.43 17.94
CA ASN A 8 2.73 32.11 18.53
C ASN A 8 3.92 31.50 19.23
N LYS A 9 5.08 32.18 19.32
CA LYS A 9 6.35 31.68 19.81
C LYS A 9 6.28 31.14 21.24
N GLU A 10 5.62 31.86 22.13
CA GLU A 10 5.47 31.42 23.54
C GLU A 10 4.60 30.16 23.66
N GLN A 11 3.54 30.06 22.88
CA GLN A 11 2.68 28.88 22.81
C GLN A 11 3.45 27.66 22.29
N TRP A 12 4.28 27.87 21.23
CA TRP A 12 5.13 26.83 20.68
C TRP A 12 6.23 26.38 21.65
N ASN A 13 6.81 27.31 22.41
CA ASN A 13 7.81 26.98 23.42
C ASN A 13 7.20 26.18 24.57
N ARG A 14 6.06 26.59 25.11
CA ARG A 14 5.30 25.82 26.12
C ARG A 14 4.95 24.42 25.63
N TYR A 15 4.45 24.28 24.42
CA TYR A 15 4.16 22.97 23.83
C TYR A 15 5.42 22.09 23.72
N ARG A 16 6.57 22.69 23.37
CA ARG A 16 7.86 21.99 23.27
C ARG A 16 8.35 21.50 24.65
N GLU A 17 8.30 22.35 25.65
CA GLU A 17 8.66 22.01 27.03
C GLU A 17 7.78 20.92 27.61
N ASP A 18 6.46 21.03 27.46
CA ASP A 18 5.52 19.97 27.84
C ASP A 18 5.78 18.66 27.13
N SER A 19 6.12 18.71 25.85
CA SER A 19 6.47 17.54 25.06
C SER A 19 7.77 16.88 25.58
N GLN A 20 8.78 17.67 25.93
CA GLN A 20 10.04 17.18 26.49
C GLN A 20 9.79 16.50 27.84
N THR A 21 9.01 17.12 28.72
CA THR A 21 8.67 16.58 30.05
C THR A 21 7.87 15.27 29.92
N ARG A 22 6.87 15.22 29.05
CA ARG A 22 6.11 13.98 28.77
C ARG A 22 7.00 12.87 28.23
N ASN A 23 7.94 13.21 27.34
CA ASN A 23 8.86 12.25 26.75
C ASN A 23 9.87 11.73 27.80
N ALA A 24 10.36 12.59 28.70
CA ALA A 24 11.24 12.19 29.80
C ALA A 24 10.54 11.19 30.74
N LYS A 25 9.32 11.50 31.21
CA LYS A 25 8.50 10.60 32.04
C LYS A 25 8.20 9.26 31.32
N ARG A 26 7.99 9.28 30.01
CA ARG A 26 7.79 8.05 29.22
C ARG A 26 9.06 7.22 29.13
N ARG A 27 10.22 7.84 28.93
CA ARG A 27 11.54 7.14 28.92
C ARG A 27 11.83 6.50 30.27
N GLU A 28 11.57 7.20 31.36
CA GLU A 28 11.74 6.68 32.70
C GLU A 28 10.85 5.46 32.98
N ARG A 29 9.54 5.54 32.67
CA ARG A 29 8.64 4.39 32.79
C ARG A 29 9.09 3.21 31.91
N TYR A 30 9.55 3.47 30.70
CA TYR A 30 10.10 2.42 29.83
C TYR A 30 11.38 1.79 30.42
N ALA A 31 12.25 2.57 31.06
CA ALA A 31 13.47 2.08 31.67
C ALA A 31 13.21 1.23 32.92
N THR A 32 12.27 1.65 33.79
CA THR A 32 12.02 1.06 35.09
C THR A 32 10.96 -0.04 35.12
N ASN A 33 10.02 -0.06 34.16
CA ASN A 33 8.89 -0.97 34.17
C ASN A 33 8.97 -2.00 32.99
N ALA A 34 9.20 -3.27 33.37
CA ALA A 34 9.31 -4.37 32.42
C ALA A 34 7.97 -4.58 31.60
N ALA A 35 6.83 -4.47 32.27
CA ALA A 35 5.52 -4.63 31.63
C ALA A 35 5.27 -3.53 30.59
N GLU A 36 5.66 -2.29 30.89
CA GLU A 36 5.56 -1.17 29.94
C GLU A 36 6.48 -1.39 28.72
N ARG A 37 7.68 -1.93 28.90
CA ARG A 37 8.57 -2.31 27.80
C ARG A 37 7.92 -3.33 26.88
N GLU A 38 7.35 -4.40 27.42
CA GLU A 38 6.68 -5.43 26.60
C GLU A 38 5.46 -4.88 25.87
N LYS A 39 4.65 -4.06 26.54
CA LYS A 39 3.52 -3.36 25.91
C LYS A 39 3.98 -2.47 24.75
N CYS A 40 5.04 -1.69 24.93
CA CYS A 40 5.60 -0.85 23.86
C CYS A 40 6.13 -1.68 22.69
N LYS A 41 6.80 -2.81 22.96
CA LYS A 41 7.27 -3.73 21.91
C LYS A 41 6.11 -4.36 21.15
N ALA A 42 5.07 -4.82 21.86
CA ALA A 42 3.87 -5.39 21.25
C ALA A 42 3.15 -4.37 20.36
N ASN A 43 2.97 -3.14 20.83
CA ASN A 43 2.38 -2.05 20.07
C ASN A 43 3.21 -1.70 18.81
N ALA A 44 4.54 -1.65 18.94
CA ALA A 44 5.43 -1.38 17.80
C ALA A 44 5.38 -2.52 16.78
N LYS A 45 5.29 -3.78 17.22
CA LYS A 45 5.12 -4.95 16.34
C LYS A 45 3.78 -4.88 15.59
N SER A 46 2.69 -4.64 16.32
CA SER A 46 1.34 -4.47 15.74
C SER A 46 1.30 -3.36 14.70
N TYR A 47 1.86 -2.18 15.02
CA TYR A 47 1.95 -1.05 14.09
C TYR A 47 2.72 -1.40 12.81
N ARG A 48 3.86 -2.11 12.92
CA ARG A 48 4.65 -2.55 11.76
C ARG A 48 3.88 -3.52 10.87
N LEU A 49 3.04 -4.38 11.44
CA LEU A 49 2.21 -5.32 10.69
C LEU A 49 1.01 -4.64 10.03
N GLN A 50 0.39 -3.67 10.68
CA GLN A 50 -0.81 -2.98 10.17
C GLN A 50 -0.49 -1.89 9.13
N LYS A 51 0.64 -1.20 9.29
CA LYS A 51 1.02 -0.09 8.40
C LYS A 51 1.07 -0.46 6.91
N PRO A 52 1.62 -1.62 6.49
CA PRO A 52 1.61 -2.01 5.09
C PRO A 52 0.20 -2.23 4.54
N MET A 53 -0.70 -2.83 5.33
CA MET A 53 -2.09 -3.04 4.91
C MET A 53 -2.87 -1.73 4.77
N GLN A 54 -2.73 -0.81 5.73
CA GLN A 54 -3.38 0.51 5.66
C GLN A 54 -2.87 1.32 4.46
N ARG A 55 -1.56 1.28 4.23
CA ARG A 55 -0.94 1.91 3.06
C ARG A 55 -1.50 1.32 1.77
N ARG A 56 -1.57 -0.01 1.67
CA ARG A 56 -2.13 -0.72 0.51
C ARG A 56 -3.59 -0.35 0.27
N LYS A 57 -4.41 -0.32 1.32
CA LYS A 57 -5.82 0.12 1.25
C LYS A 57 -5.93 1.53 0.68
N SER A 58 -5.15 2.47 1.20
CA SER A 58 -5.15 3.86 0.73
C SER A 58 -4.67 3.99 -0.71
N GLU A 59 -3.65 3.22 -1.12
CA GLU A 59 -3.14 3.19 -2.48
C GLU A 59 -4.18 2.64 -3.46
N ILE A 60 -4.82 1.52 -3.16
CA ILE A 60 -5.86 0.90 -3.99
C ILE A 60 -7.03 1.86 -4.18
N LYS A 61 -7.51 2.47 -3.09
CA LYS A 61 -8.61 3.45 -3.15
C LYS A 61 -8.22 4.68 -3.96
N LYS A 62 -7.03 5.23 -3.74
CA LYS A 62 -6.56 6.45 -4.42
C LYS A 62 -6.32 6.23 -5.91
N LEU A 63 -5.73 5.10 -6.30
CA LEU A 63 -5.30 4.84 -7.68
C LEU A 63 -6.40 4.26 -8.55
N TYR A 64 -7.27 3.44 -7.96
CA TYR A 64 -8.25 2.64 -8.72
C TYR A 64 -9.69 2.87 -8.29
N GLY A 65 -9.93 3.69 -7.25
CA GLY A 65 -11.27 3.90 -6.69
C GLY A 65 -11.88 2.69 -5.97
N LEU A 66 -11.11 1.60 -5.80
CA LEU A 66 -11.59 0.37 -5.21
C LEU A 66 -11.54 0.40 -3.68
N GLU A 67 -12.58 -0.07 -3.04
CA GLU A 67 -12.55 -0.43 -1.63
C GLU A 67 -11.84 -1.79 -1.42
N MET A 68 -11.32 -1.98 -0.22
CA MET A 68 -10.58 -3.22 0.08
C MET A 68 -11.44 -4.48 -0.01
N ALA A 69 -12.76 -4.36 0.26
CA ALA A 69 -13.72 -5.44 0.09
C ALA A 69 -13.88 -5.83 -1.38
N GLU A 70 -13.95 -4.87 -2.28
CA GLU A 70 -14.04 -5.12 -3.73
C GLU A 70 -12.78 -5.80 -4.25
N TYR A 71 -11.60 -5.34 -3.79
CA TYR A 71 -10.33 -5.99 -4.10
C TYR A 71 -10.31 -7.45 -3.62
N GLN A 72 -10.81 -7.72 -2.42
CA GLN A 72 -10.89 -9.09 -1.89
C GLN A 72 -11.86 -9.96 -2.70
N ASN A 73 -13.04 -9.44 -3.03
CA ASN A 73 -14.00 -10.13 -3.88
C ASN A 73 -13.40 -10.50 -5.26
N MET A 74 -12.61 -9.60 -5.86
CA MET A 74 -11.89 -9.90 -7.10
C MET A 74 -10.86 -11.01 -6.93
N LEU A 75 -10.13 -11.00 -5.81
CA LEU A 75 -9.13 -12.02 -5.50
C LEU A 75 -9.78 -13.40 -5.35
N ASP A 76 -10.91 -13.46 -4.65
CA ASP A 76 -11.68 -14.68 -4.43
C ASP A 76 -12.32 -15.17 -5.74
N ALA A 77 -12.89 -14.26 -6.53
CA ALA A 77 -13.46 -14.59 -7.84
C ALA A 77 -12.42 -15.15 -8.84
N GLN A 78 -11.14 -14.79 -8.68
CA GLN A 78 -10.02 -15.33 -9.46
C GLN A 78 -9.36 -16.56 -8.83
N ASP A 79 -9.93 -17.13 -7.78
CA ASP A 79 -9.36 -18.28 -7.06
C ASP A 79 -7.90 -18.05 -6.65
N HIS A 80 -7.59 -16.80 -6.22
CA HIS A 80 -6.25 -16.35 -5.86
C HIS A 80 -5.19 -16.55 -6.98
N LYS A 81 -5.62 -16.54 -8.25
CA LYS A 81 -4.77 -16.74 -9.44
C LYS A 81 -4.74 -15.51 -10.33
N CYS A 82 -3.65 -15.37 -11.07
CA CYS A 82 -3.52 -14.34 -12.09
C CYS A 82 -4.53 -14.56 -13.23
N ALA A 83 -5.27 -13.53 -13.63
CA ALA A 83 -6.29 -13.63 -14.69
C ALA A 83 -5.73 -14.01 -16.07
N ILE A 84 -4.41 -13.84 -16.31
CA ILE A 84 -3.80 -14.18 -17.61
C ILE A 84 -3.11 -15.57 -17.57
N CYS A 85 -2.17 -15.78 -16.66
CA CYS A 85 -1.39 -17.04 -16.66
C CYS A 85 -1.98 -18.13 -15.76
N ILE A 86 -3.06 -17.84 -15.04
CA ILE A 86 -3.80 -18.78 -14.16
C ILE A 86 -2.92 -19.38 -13.05
N LYS A 87 -1.72 -18.84 -12.83
CA LYS A 87 -0.83 -19.29 -11.77
C LYS A 87 -1.18 -18.62 -10.44
N PRO A 88 -1.10 -19.31 -9.31
CA PRO A 88 -1.35 -18.70 -7.99
C PRO A 88 -0.39 -17.56 -7.71
N PHE A 89 -0.87 -16.54 -7.01
CA PHE A 89 -0.05 -15.40 -6.64
C PHE A 89 1.00 -15.78 -5.61
N ARG A 90 2.27 -15.55 -5.92
CA ARG A 90 3.40 -15.69 -4.98
C ARG A 90 3.71 -14.40 -4.22
N LYS A 91 3.22 -13.28 -4.72
CA LYS A 91 3.36 -11.93 -4.14
C LYS A 91 2.04 -11.21 -4.30
N THR A 92 1.91 -10.07 -3.63
CA THR A 92 0.73 -9.19 -3.78
C THR A 92 0.44 -8.92 -5.25
N PRO A 93 -0.77 -9.24 -5.74
CA PRO A 93 -1.14 -9.00 -7.14
C PRO A 93 -1.25 -7.52 -7.47
N ASN A 94 -1.03 -7.19 -8.73
CA ASN A 94 -1.27 -5.85 -9.27
C ASN A 94 -2.73 -5.73 -9.70
N VAL A 95 -3.32 -4.57 -9.45
CA VAL A 95 -4.62 -4.21 -10.02
C VAL A 95 -4.37 -3.74 -11.45
N ASP A 96 -4.93 -4.44 -12.41
CA ASP A 96 -4.89 -4.04 -13.82
C ASP A 96 -6.11 -3.22 -14.18
N HIS A 97 -5.91 -2.18 -14.97
CA HIS A 97 -6.97 -1.26 -15.38
C HIS A 97 -6.74 -0.73 -16.80
N CYS A 98 -7.80 -0.28 -17.43
CA CYS A 98 -7.73 0.41 -18.70
C CYS A 98 -7.22 1.83 -18.49
N HIS A 99 -6.17 2.23 -19.18
CA HIS A 99 -5.58 3.57 -19.03
C HIS A 99 -6.48 4.68 -19.58
N ASP A 100 -7.32 4.38 -20.56
CA ASP A 100 -8.21 5.37 -21.18
C ASP A 100 -9.46 5.62 -20.34
N THR A 101 -10.02 4.55 -19.74
CA THR A 101 -11.29 4.63 -19.00
C THR A 101 -11.13 4.58 -17.49
N GLY A 102 -9.94 4.19 -16.98
CA GLY A 102 -9.71 3.92 -15.58
C GLY A 102 -10.38 2.65 -15.05
N ARG A 103 -11.16 1.93 -15.88
CA ARG A 103 -11.91 0.74 -15.44
C ARG A 103 -10.97 -0.39 -15.07
N VAL A 104 -11.12 -0.92 -13.87
CA VAL A 104 -10.37 -2.09 -13.39
C VAL A 104 -10.82 -3.32 -14.18
N ARG A 105 -9.86 -4.09 -14.68
CA ARG A 105 -10.05 -5.31 -15.47
C ARG A 105 -9.89 -6.59 -14.64
N GLY A 106 -8.95 -6.59 -13.69
CA GLY A 106 -8.66 -7.76 -12.88
C GLY A 106 -7.36 -7.66 -12.10
N LEU A 107 -6.98 -8.76 -11.48
CA LEU A 107 -5.75 -8.89 -10.72
C LEU A 107 -4.74 -9.73 -11.50
N LEU A 108 -3.52 -9.20 -11.66
CA LEU A 108 -2.45 -9.83 -12.41
C LEU A 108 -1.20 -10.05 -11.55
N CYS A 109 -0.44 -11.08 -11.86
CA CYS A 109 0.91 -11.19 -11.34
C CYS A 109 1.82 -10.13 -11.98
N PHE A 110 2.94 -9.83 -11.32
CA PHE A 110 3.88 -8.81 -11.78
C PHE A 110 4.31 -9.00 -13.24
N ASN A 111 4.62 -10.24 -13.65
CA ASN A 111 5.08 -10.52 -14.99
C ASN A 111 4.01 -10.28 -16.06
N CYS A 112 2.79 -10.77 -15.82
CA CYS A 112 1.69 -10.57 -16.78
C CYS A 112 1.31 -9.10 -16.91
N ASN A 113 1.24 -8.37 -15.78
CA ASN A 113 0.93 -6.94 -15.81
C ASN A 113 1.98 -6.15 -16.60
N ARG A 114 3.27 -6.47 -16.42
CA ARG A 114 4.34 -5.85 -17.22
C ARG A 114 4.32 -6.26 -18.69
N ALA A 115 4.05 -7.54 -18.98
CA ALA A 115 4.01 -8.03 -20.35
C ALA A 115 2.97 -7.32 -21.21
N ILE A 116 1.73 -7.20 -20.71
CA ILE A 116 0.69 -6.45 -21.44
C ILE A 116 1.00 -4.96 -21.53
N GLY A 117 1.63 -4.39 -20.49
CA GLY A 117 2.09 -3.01 -20.52
C GLY A 117 3.18 -2.76 -21.58
N HIS A 118 4.16 -3.67 -21.73
CA HIS A 118 5.18 -3.59 -22.78
C HIS A 118 4.59 -3.73 -24.18
N LEU A 119 3.50 -4.48 -24.32
CA LEU A 119 2.72 -4.57 -25.55
C LEU A 119 1.65 -3.45 -25.66
N GLN A 120 1.84 -2.35 -24.91
CA GLN A 120 1.03 -1.12 -24.93
C GLN A 120 -0.46 -1.34 -24.64
N ASN A 121 -0.84 -2.48 -24.04
CA ASN A 121 -2.23 -2.92 -23.88
C ASN A 121 -2.99 -3.02 -25.22
N ASP A 122 -2.28 -3.08 -26.34
CA ASP A 122 -2.83 -3.16 -27.68
C ASP A 122 -3.14 -4.61 -28.06
N THR A 123 -4.42 -4.88 -28.32
CA THR A 123 -4.88 -6.22 -28.68
C THR A 123 -4.35 -6.69 -30.02
N GLY A 124 -4.12 -5.77 -30.98
CA GLY A 124 -3.53 -6.07 -32.28
C GLY A 124 -2.07 -6.53 -32.15
N ILE A 125 -1.28 -5.79 -31.35
CA ILE A 125 0.11 -6.19 -31.08
C ILE A 125 0.16 -7.56 -30.37
N ILE A 126 -0.75 -7.80 -29.42
CA ILE A 126 -0.85 -9.09 -28.73
C ILE A 126 -1.22 -10.22 -29.68
N GLN A 127 -2.19 -9.99 -30.59
CA GLN A 127 -2.55 -10.97 -31.62
C GLN A 127 -1.38 -11.26 -32.59
N ASN A 128 -0.66 -10.23 -33.01
CA ASN A 128 0.55 -10.40 -33.83
C ASN A 128 1.64 -11.20 -33.08
N ALA A 129 1.81 -10.99 -31.77
CA ALA A 129 2.73 -11.77 -30.97
C ALA A 129 2.32 -13.23 -30.87
N ILE A 130 1.01 -13.53 -30.73
CA ILE A 130 0.49 -14.91 -30.78
C ILE A 130 0.81 -15.55 -32.13
N ALA A 131 0.47 -14.89 -33.24
CA ALA A 131 0.73 -15.38 -34.58
C ALA A 131 2.24 -15.60 -34.84
N TYR A 132 3.09 -14.71 -34.29
CA TYR A 132 4.55 -14.86 -34.37
C TYR A 132 5.05 -16.12 -33.66
N LEU A 133 4.54 -16.40 -32.46
CA LEU A 133 4.94 -17.57 -31.68
C LEU A 133 4.43 -18.91 -32.27
N GLN A 134 3.43 -18.86 -33.14
CA GLN A 134 2.85 -20.02 -33.84
C GLN A 134 3.52 -20.33 -35.19
N ARG A 135 4.53 -19.54 -35.56
CA ARG A 135 5.35 -19.82 -36.76
C ARG A 135 6.32 -20.95 -36.45
N GLU A 136 5.96 -22.15 -36.85
CA GLU A 136 6.87 -23.32 -36.91
C GLU A 136 7.43 -23.51 -38.32
#